data_2d6cf23d82bfecbd1a14fa1bfe1a54e9
#
_entry.id   2d6cf23d82bfecbd1a14fa1bfe1a54e9
#
_cell.length_a   1.000
_cell.length_b   1.000
_cell.length_c   1.000
_cell.angle_alpha   90.00
_cell.angle_beta   90.00
_cell.angle_gamma   90.00
#
_symmetry.space_group_name_H-M   'P 1'
#
loop_
_entity.id
_entity.type
_entity.pdbx_description
1 polymer ?
#
loop_
_entity_poly.entity_id
_entity_poly.type
_entity_poly.pdbx_seq_one_letter_code
_entity_poly.pdbx_strand_id
1 'polypeptide(L)'
;MTDDWKRFLQMLETHEAGHVQHYTQAAAALQEAYRTAGAYENCDELRSVLSDLGAQQIESVRLADVQYDQTTDHGRLQGANFP
;
A
#
# COMPACT_ATOMS: atom_id res chain seq x y z
N MET A 1 -0.68 30.77 -8.94
CA MET A 1 0.00 29.91 -7.96
C MET A 1 1.51 30.09 -8.08
N THR A 2 2.19 30.27 -6.96
CA THR A 2 3.64 30.43 -6.95
C THR A 2 4.34 29.10 -7.27
N ASP A 3 5.59 29.18 -7.72
CA ASP A 3 6.38 28.00 -8.05
C ASP A 3 6.61 27.10 -6.83
N ASP A 4 6.75 27.70 -5.63
CA ASP A 4 6.93 26.94 -4.38
C ASP A 4 5.71 26.08 -4.06
N TRP A 5 4.49 26.61 -4.28
CA TRP A 5 3.26 25.86 -4.08
C TRP A 5 3.12 24.73 -5.11
N LYS A 6 3.45 25.01 -6.37
CA LYS A 6 3.44 23.98 -7.42
C LYS A 6 4.39 22.85 -7.08
N ARG A 7 5.58 23.19 -6.62
CA ARG A 7 6.59 22.19 -6.23
C ARG A 7 6.10 21.38 -5.05
N PHE A 8 5.55 22.01 -4.03
CA PHE A 8 4.98 21.31 -2.87
C PHE A 8 3.93 20.32 -3.30
N LEU A 9 2.98 20.72 -4.13
CA LEU A 9 1.90 19.86 -4.61
C LEU A 9 2.44 18.68 -5.41
N GLN A 10 3.43 18.91 -6.26
CA GLN A 10 4.05 17.83 -7.04
C GLN A 10 4.74 16.81 -6.14
N MET A 11 5.45 17.27 -5.13
CA MET A 11 6.15 16.39 -4.21
C MET A 11 5.18 15.64 -3.30
N LEU A 12 4.10 16.28 -2.89
CA LEU A 12 3.03 15.64 -2.14
C LEU A 12 2.36 14.55 -2.99
N GLU A 13 2.08 14.83 -4.26
CA GLU A 13 1.52 13.87 -5.18
C GLU A 13 2.44 12.66 -5.34
N THR A 14 3.75 12.90 -5.46
CA THR A 14 4.74 11.82 -5.51
C THR A 14 4.72 10.96 -4.25
N HIS A 15 4.62 11.59 -3.07
CA HIS A 15 4.52 10.87 -1.81
C HIS A 15 3.26 10.01 -1.76
N GLU A 16 2.11 10.58 -2.12
CA GLU A 16 0.84 9.83 -2.12
C GLU A 16 0.85 8.68 -3.12
N ALA A 17 1.53 8.86 -4.27
CA ALA A 17 1.69 7.79 -5.25
C ALA A 17 2.45 6.58 -4.67
N GLY A 18 3.37 6.81 -3.72
CA GLY A 18 4.05 5.74 -3.01
C GLY A 18 3.09 4.89 -2.19
N HIS A 19 2.16 5.52 -1.47
CA HIS A 19 1.12 4.79 -0.74
C HIS A 19 0.22 4.00 -1.68
N VAL A 20 -0.21 4.60 -2.78
CA VAL A 20 -1.04 3.92 -3.79
C VAL A 20 -0.31 2.71 -4.36
N GLN A 21 0.99 2.81 -4.59
CA GLN A 21 1.79 1.69 -5.07
C GLN A 21 1.78 0.51 -4.09
N HIS A 22 1.81 0.77 -2.79
CA HIS A 22 1.70 -0.29 -1.77
C HIS A 22 0.38 -1.04 -1.90
N TYR A 23 -0.73 -0.35 -2.07
CA TYR A 23 -2.04 -0.97 -2.25
C TYR A 23 -2.10 -1.79 -3.54
N THR A 24 -1.58 -1.24 -4.63
CA THR A 24 -1.55 -1.93 -5.92
C THR A 24 -0.74 -3.23 -5.85
N GLN A 25 0.43 -3.18 -5.20
CA GLN A 25 1.27 -4.36 -5.01
C GLN A 25 0.60 -5.40 -4.12
N ALA A 26 -0.07 -4.96 -3.06
CA ALA A 26 -0.79 -5.86 -2.16
C ALA A 26 -1.96 -6.53 -2.86
N ALA A 27 -2.70 -5.80 -3.68
CA ALA A 27 -3.81 -6.37 -4.46
C ALA A 27 -3.31 -7.43 -5.44
N ALA A 28 -2.20 -7.18 -6.12
CA ALA A 28 -1.60 -8.15 -7.03
C ALA A 28 -1.11 -9.40 -6.30
N ALA A 29 -0.48 -9.22 -5.13
CA ALA A 29 -0.01 -10.33 -4.32
C ALA A 29 -1.17 -11.17 -3.80
N LEU A 30 -2.27 -10.54 -3.38
CA LEU A 30 -3.46 -11.24 -2.91
C LEU A 30 -4.13 -12.02 -4.03
N GLN A 31 -4.23 -11.42 -5.22
CA GLN A 31 -4.79 -12.09 -6.39
C GLN A 31 -3.98 -13.33 -6.75
N GLU A 32 -2.66 -13.24 -6.72
CA GLU A 32 -1.77 -14.37 -6.99
C GLU A 32 -1.93 -15.45 -5.92
N ALA A 33 -2.00 -15.06 -4.64
CA ALA A 33 -2.20 -16.00 -3.54
C ALA A 33 -3.53 -16.75 -3.68
N TYR A 34 -4.60 -16.05 -4.08
CA TYR A 34 -5.91 -16.68 -4.32
C TYR A 34 -5.83 -17.65 -5.50
N ARG A 35 -5.15 -17.28 -6.56
CA ARG A 35 -5.00 -18.14 -7.74
C ARG A 35 -4.24 -19.41 -7.44
N THR A 36 -3.25 -19.35 -6.54
CA THR A 36 -2.38 -20.49 -6.22
C THR A 36 -2.82 -21.25 -4.98
N ALA A 37 -3.88 -20.84 -4.29
CA ALA A 37 -4.35 -21.46 -3.07
C ALA A 37 -4.75 -22.94 -3.25
N GLY A 38 -5.13 -23.32 -4.47
CA GLY A 38 -5.47 -24.72 -4.79
C GLY A 38 -6.90 -25.08 -4.44
N ALA A 39 -7.17 -26.38 -4.42
CA ALA A 39 -8.50 -26.91 -4.14
C ALA A 39 -8.62 -27.27 -2.66
N TYR A 40 -9.78 -27.01 -2.08
CA TYR A 40 -10.11 -27.37 -0.69
C TYR A 40 -11.33 -28.25 -0.66
N GLU A 41 -11.44 -29.09 0.39
CA GLU A 41 -12.51 -30.09 0.50
C GLU A 41 -13.89 -29.46 0.68
N ASN A 42 -13.95 -28.27 1.29
CA ASN A 42 -15.22 -27.59 1.52
C ASN A 42 -15.06 -26.07 1.47
N CYS A 43 -16.22 -25.40 1.34
CA CYS A 43 -16.25 -23.93 1.22
C CYS A 43 -15.82 -23.20 2.49
N ASP A 44 -16.06 -23.80 3.66
CA ASP A 44 -15.68 -23.17 4.94
C ASP A 44 -14.17 -23.12 5.09
N GLU A 45 -13.49 -24.20 4.73
CA GLU A 45 -12.02 -24.26 4.75
C GLU A 45 -11.43 -23.24 3.77
N LEU A 46 -11.94 -23.19 2.54
CA LEU A 46 -11.49 -22.23 1.55
C LEU A 46 -11.70 -20.80 2.03
N ARG A 47 -12.87 -20.51 2.59
CA ARG A 47 -13.20 -19.18 3.10
C ARG A 47 -12.25 -18.74 4.22
N SER A 48 -11.91 -19.65 5.12
CA SER A 48 -10.96 -19.41 6.21
C SER A 48 -9.57 -19.03 5.66
N VAL A 49 -9.08 -19.80 4.68
CA VAL A 49 -7.78 -19.54 4.05
C VAL A 49 -7.77 -18.20 3.35
N LEU A 50 -8.82 -17.88 2.59
CA LEU A 50 -8.91 -16.59 1.88
C LEU A 50 -8.98 -15.42 2.85
N SER A 51 -9.68 -15.58 3.97
CA SER A 51 -9.76 -14.56 5.01
C SER A 51 -8.39 -14.30 5.64
N ASP A 52 -7.64 -15.34 5.95
CA ASP A 52 -6.30 -15.24 6.54
C ASP A 52 -5.33 -14.55 5.57
N LEU A 53 -5.37 -14.93 4.30
CA LEU A 53 -4.54 -14.30 3.26
C LEU A 53 -4.84 -12.81 3.13
N GLY A 54 -6.12 -12.45 3.15
CA GLY A 54 -6.54 -11.05 3.10
C GLY A 54 -6.04 -10.26 4.29
N ALA A 55 -6.17 -10.81 5.50
CA ALA A 55 -5.71 -10.17 6.73
C ALA A 55 -4.20 -9.96 6.72
N GLN A 56 -3.43 -10.93 6.22
CA GLN A 56 -1.98 -10.82 6.10
C GLN A 56 -1.58 -9.68 5.15
N GLN A 57 -2.26 -9.54 4.03
CA GLN A 57 -1.96 -8.48 3.07
C GLN A 57 -2.32 -7.09 3.62
N ILE A 58 -3.45 -6.97 4.30
CA ILE A 58 -3.85 -5.71 4.94
C ILE A 58 -2.79 -5.28 5.96
N GLU A 59 -2.33 -6.19 6.81
CA GLU A 59 -1.29 -5.89 7.79
C GLU A 59 0.03 -5.51 7.13
N SER A 60 0.41 -6.19 6.06
CA SER A 60 1.62 -5.90 5.29
C SER A 60 1.57 -4.47 4.71
N VAL A 61 0.43 -4.07 4.15
CA VAL A 61 0.24 -2.70 3.63
C VAL A 61 0.34 -1.68 4.75
N ARG A 62 -0.31 -1.95 5.87
CA ARG A 62 -0.28 -1.05 7.02
C ARG A 62 1.14 -0.79 7.49
N LEU A 63 1.94 -1.85 7.62
CA LEU A 63 3.34 -1.74 8.05
C LEU A 63 4.18 -0.99 7.00
N ALA A 64 3.97 -1.29 5.72
CA ALA A 64 4.69 -0.62 4.64
C ALA A 64 4.38 0.88 4.61
N ASP A 65 3.11 1.26 4.80
CA ASP A 65 2.70 2.66 4.82
C ASP A 65 3.27 3.41 6.01
N VAL A 66 3.26 2.81 7.20
CA VAL A 66 3.85 3.41 8.40
C VAL A 66 5.35 3.61 8.21
N GLN A 67 6.05 2.60 7.70
CA GLN A 67 7.49 2.68 7.45
C GLN A 67 7.81 3.72 6.39
N TYR A 68 7.01 3.80 5.33
CA TYR A 68 7.18 4.78 4.27
C TYR A 68 7.03 6.20 4.80
N ASP A 69 6.01 6.46 5.62
CA ASP A 69 5.83 7.77 6.24
C ASP A 69 6.99 8.12 7.19
N GLN A 70 7.47 7.16 7.96
CA GLN A 70 8.62 7.38 8.85
C GLN A 70 9.90 7.66 8.07
N THR A 71 10.16 6.88 7.02
CA THR A 71 11.38 6.98 6.21
C THR A 71 11.43 8.29 5.43
N THR A 72 10.27 8.77 4.97
CA THR A 72 10.16 10.01 4.17
C THR A 72 9.78 11.22 5.02
N ASP A 73 9.56 11.04 6.32
CA ASP A 73 9.02 12.06 7.22
C ASP A 73 7.75 12.67 6.61
N HIS A 74 6.77 11.81 6.33
CA HIS A 74 5.48 12.16 5.72
C HIS A 74 5.63 12.90 4.38
N GLY A 75 6.64 12.55 3.62
CA GLY A 75 6.92 13.12 2.32
C GLY A 75 7.87 14.31 2.35
N ARG A 76 8.23 14.81 3.53
CA ARG A 76 9.11 15.97 3.66
C ARG A 76 10.48 15.72 3.04
N LEU A 77 11.04 14.52 3.26
CA LEU A 77 12.35 14.15 2.72
C LEU A 77 12.32 13.93 1.21
N GLN A 78 11.13 13.84 0.61
CA GLN A 78 10.92 13.78 -0.83
C GLN A 78 10.68 15.16 -1.43
N GLY A 79 10.74 16.21 -0.63
CA GLY A 79 10.56 17.57 -1.07
C GLY A 79 9.15 18.13 -0.84
N ALA A 80 8.25 17.36 -0.23
CA ALA A 80 6.90 17.82 0.11
C ALA A 80 6.95 18.68 1.37
N ASN A 81 7.57 19.84 1.26
CA ASN A 81 7.71 20.81 2.35
C ASN A 81 6.74 21.98 2.14
N PHE A 82 6.06 22.30 3.21
CA PHE A 82 5.13 23.44 3.19
C PHE A 82 5.93 24.72 2.87
N PRO A 83 5.48 25.51 1.90
CA PRO A 83 6.20 26.71 1.46
C PRO A 83 6.31 27.78 2.53
#